data_fe7271dc271f9e2afa68fe68144a97f6
#
_entry.id   fe7271dc271f9e2afa68fe68144a97f6
#
_cell.length_a   1.000
_cell.length_b   1.000
_cell.length_c   1.000
_cell.angle_alpha   90.00
_cell.angle_beta   90.00
_cell.angle_gamma   90.00
#
_symmetry.space_group_name_H-M   'P 1'
#
loop_
_entity.id
_entity.type
_entity.pdbx_description
1 polymer ?
#
loop_
_entity_poly.entity_id
_entity_poly.type
_entity_poly.pdbx_seq_one_letter_code
_entity_poly.pdbx_strand_id
1 'polypeptide(L)'
;MTAITQNLPRFISDLGISIIGEKCYSSLVENLNVGDMDCLKYSLSKGLGIGIVVGGSIMKVPQLLLILSGRSARGLSLPAYVLETLAYAITTAYSYRNEFPFSTYGENLFLTIQNTIITLLIIYFPTPSLRNAQAIGPQLAIASAASVASAVALYMFPKDILSLLQMATLPLSLFSKLPQITQNARAQSTGQLSAFAVISQIVGCLARLFTTATEVGDLIVTAGFALALVLNLVLGAQMWMYWGSDQREDSGKTQIGSLSEKEKVEWASERQGRVDVVVTPKSPVPRHTASPSGRKWARKID
;
A
#
# COMPACT_ATOMS: atom_id res chain seq x y z
N MET A 1 -34.46 -6.80 29.28
CA MET A 1 -33.70 -6.50 28.03
C MET A 1 -34.00 -7.52 26.93
N THR A 2 -34.22 -8.78 27.24
CA THR A 2 -34.58 -9.85 26.28
C THR A 2 -35.83 -9.57 25.43
N ALA A 3 -36.82 -8.84 25.96
CA ALA A 3 -38.04 -8.50 25.20
C ALA A 3 -37.79 -7.58 23.99
N ILE A 4 -36.73 -6.77 24.02
CA ILE A 4 -36.36 -5.90 22.89
C ILE A 4 -35.58 -6.71 21.83
N THR A 5 -34.68 -7.57 22.26
CA THR A 5 -33.84 -8.38 21.37
C THR A 5 -34.63 -9.49 20.68
N GLN A 6 -35.71 -9.99 21.30
CA GLN A 6 -36.63 -10.97 20.70
C GLN A 6 -37.61 -10.35 19.68
N ASN A 7 -37.82 -9.03 19.71
CA ASN A 7 -38.73 -8.31 18.81
C ASN A 7 -37.96 -7.41 17.81
N LEU A 8 -36.72 -7.76 17.43
CA LEU A 8 -35.98 -7.03 16.40
C LEU A 8 -36.69 -7.13 15.05
N PRO A 9 -36.66 -6.06 14.23
CA PRO A 9 -37.16 -6.09 12.86
C PRO A 9 -36.54 -7.26 12.08
N ARG A 10 -37.34 -7.95 11.26
CA ARG A 10 -36.92 -9.13 10.50
C ARG A 10 -35.64 -8.88 9.69
N PHE A 11 -35.49 -7.70 9.12
CA PHE A 11 -34.28 -7.33 8.38
C PHE A 11 -33.01 -7.44 9.23
N ILE A 12 -33.04 -7.06 10.51
CA ILE A 12 -31.89 -7.12 11.42
C ILE A 12 -31.64 -8.55 11.89
N SER A 13 -32.72 -9.30 12.21
CA SER A 13 -32.61 -10.69 12.63
C SER A 13 -32.08 -11.58 11.51
N ASP A 14 -32.61 -11.43 10.28
CA ASP A 14 -32.19 -12.21 9.12
C ASP A 14 -30.71 -11.94 8.77
N LEU A 15 -30.28 -10.68 8.87
CA LEU A 15 -28.87 -10.30 8.68
C LEU A 15 -27.99 -10.92 9.77
N GLY A 16 -28.39 -10.84 11.02
CA GLY A 16 -27.65 -11.44 12.14
C GLY A 16 -27.54 -12.96 11.98
N ILE A 17 -28.65 -13.63 11.67
CA ILE A 17 -28.69 -15.09 11.43
C ILE A 17 -27.80 -15.48 10.26
N SER A 18 -27.78 -14.70 9.19
CA SER A 18 -26.92 -14.99 8.02
C SER A 18 -25.42 -14.87 8.34
N ILE A 19 -25.05 -14.05 9.32
CA ILE A 19 -23.64 -13.82 9.70
C ILE A 19 -23.16 -14.87 10.70
N ILE A 20 -23.90 -15.07 11.82
CA ILE A 20 -23.44 -15.90 12.95
C ILE A 20 -24.21 -17.21 13.10
N GLY A 21 -25.18 -17.46 12.24
CA GLY A 21 -26.04 -18.64 12.29
C GLY A 21 -27.15 -18.52 13.34
N GLU A 22 -28.24 -19.28 13.12
CA GLU A 22 -29.44 -19.24 13.98
C GLU A 22 -29.13 -19.60 15.45
N LYS A 23 -28.29 -20.63 15.64
CA LYS A 23 -27.93 -21.10 17.00
C LYS A 23 -27.24 -20.00 17.82
N CYS A 24 -26.21 -19.35 17.24
CA CYS A 24 -25.46 -18.33 17.96
C CYS A 24 -26.25 -17.01 18.06
N TYR A 25 -27.08 -16.70 17.06
CA TYR A 25 -27.97 -15.54 17.10
C TYR A 25 -28.97 -15.68 18.27
N SER A 26 -29.63 -16.84 18.38
CA SER A 26 -30.58 -17.11 19.47
C SER A 26 -29.90 -17.10 20.86
N SER A 27 -28.70 -17.71 20.99
CA SER A 27 -27.96 -17.72 22.25
C SER A 27 -27.51 -16.31 22.67
N LEU A 28 -26.86 -15.57 21.78
CA LEU A 28 -26.19 -14.30 22.13
C LEU A 28 -27.11 -13.09 22.05
N VAL A 29 -28.00 -13.03 21.05
CA VAL A 29 -28.83 -11.84 20.78
C VAL A 29 -30.20 -11.96 21.44
N GLU A 30 -30.92 -13.07 21.27
CA GLU A 30 -32.26 -13.22 21.83
C GLU A 30 -32.20 -13.49 23.32
N ASN A 31 -31.35 -14.42 23.78
CA ASN A 31 -31.23 -14.83 25.16
C ASN A 31 -30.16 -14.07 25.97
N LEU A 32 -29.34 -13.25 25.32
CA LEU A 32 -28.22 -12.50 25.92
C LEU A 32 -27.30 -13.39 26.78
N ASN A 33 -27.08 -14.64 26.32
CA ASN A 33 -26.24 -15.60 27.04
C ASN A 33 -24.74 -15.37 26.67
N VAL A 34 -24.10 -14.43 27.35
CA VAL A 34 -22.66 -14.10 27.14
C VAL A 34 -21.75 -15.23 27.66
N GLY A 35 -22.30 -16.22 28.40
CA GLY A 35 -21.56 -17.38 28.90
C GLY A 35 -21.29 -18.45 27.83
N ASP A 36 -21.96 -18.40 26.68
CA ASP A 36 -21.70 -19.29 25.54
C ASP A 36 -20.42 -18.86 24.81
N MET A 37 -19.28 -19.35 25.33
CA MET A 37 -17.94 -18.98 24.84
C MET A 37 -17.68 -19.41 23.38
N ASP A 38 -18.30 -20.49 22.91
CA ASP A 38 -18.13 -20.97 21.54
C ASP A 38 -18.85 -20.05 20.56
N CYS A 39 -20.10 -19.70 20.83
CA CYS A 39 -20.83 -18.72 20.03
C CYS A 39 -20.22 -17.32 20.14
N LEU A 40 -19.69 -16.92 21.29
CA LEU A 40 -19.02 -15.63 21.45
C LEU A 40 -17.75 -15.55 20.59
N LYS A 41 -16.88 -16.56 20.63
CA LYS A 41 -15.68 -16.63 19.81
C LYS A 41 -16.01 -16.62 18.31
N TYR A 42 -16.99 -17.42 17.91
CA TYR A 42 -17.42 -17.50 16.52
C TYR A 42 -17.99 -16.17 16.01
N SER A 43 -18.86 -15.52 16.79
CA SER A 43 -19.45 -14.23 16.43
C SER A 43 -18.40 -13.11 16.37
N LEU A 44 -17.45 -13.10 17.32
CA LEU A 44 -16.33 -12.17 17.29
C LEU A 44 -15.45 -12.38 16.04
N SER A 45 -15.15 -13.65 15.70
CA SER A 45 -14.40 -13.98 14.49
C SER A 45 -15.11 -13.48 13.23
N LYS A 46 -16.40 -13.73 13.10
CA LYS A 46 -17.21 -13.27 11.97
C LYS A 46 -17.24 -11.74 11.87
N GLY A 47 -17.45 -11.06 13.01
CA GLY A 47 -17.44 -9.60 13.07
C GLY A 47 -16.09 -9.00 12.66
N LEU A 48 -14.99 -9.54 13.17
CA LEU A 48 -13.63 -9.15 12.77
C LEU A 48 -13.38 -9.44 11.30
N GLY A 49 -13.75 -10.63 10.82
CA GLY A 49 -13.58 -11.01 9.40
C GLY A 49 -14.31 -10.06 8.45
N ILE A 50 -15.57 -9.74 8.75
CA ILE A 50 -16.35 -8.76 7.96
C ILE A 50 -15.73 -7.37 8.05
N GLY A 51 -15.32 -6.93 9.24
CA GLY A 51 -14.65 -5.64 9.42
C GLY A 51 -13.38 -5.52 8.57
N ILE A 52 -12.57 -6.58 8.50
CA ILE A 52 -11.36 -6.63 7.67
C ILE A 52 -11.72 -6.61 6.17
N VAL A 53 -12.76 -7.35 5.74
CA VAL A 53 -13.22 -7.33 4.34
C VAL A 53 -13.70 -5.94 3.93
N VAL A 54 -14.47 -5.27 4.78
CA VAL A 54 -14.93 -3.89 4.54
C VAL A 54 -13.72 -2.94 4.48
N GLY A 55 -12.78 -3.06 5.42
CA GLY A 55 -11.53 -2.29 5.39
C GLY A 55 -10.75 -2.49 4.09
N GLY A 56 -10.57 -3.74 3.67
CA GLY A 56 -9.89 -4.08 2.42
C GLY A 56 -10.59 -3.55 1.17
N SER A 57 -11.93 -3.49 1.19
CA SER A 57 -12.72 -2.99 0.07
C SER A 57 -12.50 -1.50 -0.22
N ILE A 58 -12.05 -0.71 0.77
CA ILE A 58 -11.84 0.74 0.65
C ILE A 58 -10.36 1.16 0.78
N MET A 59 -9.48 0.23 1.16
CA MET A 59 -8.09 0.55 1.54
C MET A 59 -7.29 1.26 0.43
N LYS A 60 -7.42 0.83 -0.82
CA LYS A 60 -6.71 1.40 -1.97
C LYS A 60 -7.51 2.48 -2.71
N VAL A 61 -8.76 2.73 -2.32
CA VAL A 61 -9.62 3.75 -2.97
C VAL A 61 -9.02 5.15 -2.91
N PRO A 62 -8.47 5.62 -1.76
CA PRO A 62 -7.82 6.94 -1.71
C PRO A 62 -6.65 7.05 -2.70
N GLN A 63 -5.87 5.98 -2.86
CA GLN A 63 -4.76 5.94 -3.81
C GLN A 63 -5.24 5.97 -5.27
N LEU A 64 -6.32 5.23 -5.59
CA LEU A 64 -6.97 5.29 -6.90
C LEU A 64 -7.42 6.72 -7.23
N LEU A 65 -8.08 7.39 -6.29
CA LEU A 65 -8.54 8.77 -6.45
C LEU A 65 -7.37 9.74 -6.65
N LEU A 66 -6.27 9.58 -5.92
CA LEU A 66 -5.07 10.40 -6.09
C LEU A 66 -4.45 10.24 -7.48
N ILE A 67 -4.37 9.02 -8.02
CA ILE A 67 -3.84 8.78 -9.37
C ILE A 67 -4.75 9.42 -10.42
N LEU A 68 -6.07 9.24 -10.29
CA LEU A 68 -7.06 9.76 -11.24
C LEU A 68 -7.10 11.30 -11.22
N SER A 69 -7.13 11.91 -10.03
CA SER A 69 -7.18 13.38 -9.87
C SER A 69 -5.86 14.03 -10.31
N GLY A 70 -4.73 13.43 -9.92
CA GLY A 70 -3.40 13.92 -10.28
C GLY A 70 -2.96 13.56 -11.71
N ARG A 71 -3.70 12.69 -12.42
CA ARG A 71 -3.33 12.14 -13.74
C ARG A 71 -1.86 11.71 -13.82
N SER A 72 -1.37 11.14 -12.73
CA SER A 72 0.04 10.76 -12.56
C SER A 72 0.20 9.62 -11.58
N ALA A 73 0.95 8.60 -11.97
CA ALA A 73 1.36 7.47 -11.12
C ALA A 73 2.79 7.64 -10.59
N ARG A 74 3.28 8.89 -10.43
CA ARG A 74 4.64 9.17 -9.98
C ARG A 74 4.90 8.57 -8.59
N GLY A 75 6.02 7.88 -8.44
CA GLY A 75 6.41 7.25 -7.18
C GLY A 75 5.87 5.83 -6.99
N LEU A 76 5.03 5.32 -7.90
CA LEU A 76 4.55 3.93 -7.85
C LEU A 76 5.41 3.02 -8.73
N SER A 77 5.72 1.84 -8.19
CA SER A 77 6.52 0.82 -8.87
C SER A 77 5.62 -0.22 -9.54
N LEU A 78 5.60 -0.26 -10.86
CA LEU A 78 4.82 -1.24 -11.62
C LEU A 78 5.14 -2.71 -11.22
N PRO A 79 6.43 -3.13 -11.12
CA PRO A 79 6.73 -4.50 -10.70
C PRO A 79 6.22 -4.82 -9.29
N ALA A 80 6.28 -3.87 -8.35
CA ALA A 80 5.79 -4.08 -7.00
C ALA A 80 4.26 -4.31 -6.99
N TYR A 81 3.50 -3.52 -7.74
CA TYR A 81 2.05 -3.69 -7.86
C TYR A 81 1.65 -4.99 -8.54
N VAL A 82 2.39 -5.41 -9.58
CA VAL A 82 2.16 -6.70 -10.26
C VAL A 82 2.38 -7.86 -9.29
N LEU A 83 3.49 -7.86 -8.53
CA LEU A 83 3.78 -8.91 -7.55
C LEU A 83 2.75 -8.93 -6.41
N GLU A 84 2.36 -7.78 -5.91
CA GLU A 84 1.33 -7.65 -4.86
C GLU A 84 -0.03 -8.16 -5.36
N THR A 85 -0.43 -7.79 -6.58
CA THR A 85 -1.66 -8.26 -7.21
C THR A 85 -1.66 -9.78 -7.36
N LEU A 86 -0.54 -10.34 -7.82
CA LEU A 86 -0.41 -11.79 -7.99
C LEU A 86 -0.50 -12.52 -6.65
N ALA A 87 0.14 -12.01 -5.60
CA ALA A 87 0.07 -12.60 -4.26
C ALA A 87 -1.37 -12.61 -3.71
N TYR A 88 -2.11 -11.50 -3.83
CA TYR A 88 -3.52 -11.46 -3.43
C TYR A 88 -4.42 -12.36 -4.27
N ALA A 89 -4.18 -12.43 -5.59
CA ALA A 89 -4.92 -13.30 -6.49
C ALA A 89 -4.70 -14.79 -6.17
N ILE A 90 -3.46 -15.19 -5.89
CA ILE A 90 -3.12 -16.57 -5.46
C ILE A 90 -3.85 -16.89 -4.16
N THR A 91 -3.77 -16.01 -3.15
CA THR A 91 -4.43 -16.23 -1.85
C THR A 91 -5.95 -16.32 -2.01
N THR A 92 -6.54 -15.49 -2.86
CA THR A 92 -7.97 -15.54 -3.17
C THR A 92 -8.35 -16.86 -3.84
N ALA A 93 -7.61 -17.28 -4.87
CA ALA A 93 -7.88 -18.51 -5.59
C ALA A 93 -7.70 -19.76 -4.71
N TYR A 94 -6.64 -19.79 -3.89
CA TYR A 94 -6.39 -20.85 -2.93
C TYR A 94 -7.53 -21.00 -1.93
N SER A 95 -7.94 -19.87 -1.32
CA SER A 95 -9.00 -19.86 -0.31
C SER A 95 -10.36 -20.24 -0.90
N TYR A 96 -10.69 -19.70 -2.08
CA TYR A 96 -11.93 -20.03 -2.78
C TYR A 96 -12.01 -21.53 -3.15
N ARG A 97 -10.92 -22.09 -3.68
CA ARG A 97 -10.87 -23.51 -4.08
C ARG A 97 -10.91 -24.48 -2.89
N ASN A 98 -10.48 -24.04 -1.71
CA ASN A 98 -10.57 -24.82 -0.47
C ASN A 98 -11.87 -24.53 0.31
N GLU A 99 -12.82 -23.81 -0.29
CA GLU A 99 -14.16 -23.54 0.27
C GLU A 99 -14.11 -22.79 1.61
N PHE A 100 -13.08 -21.92 1.81
CA PHE A 100 -12.99 -21.11 3.00
C PHE A 100 -14.08 -20.05 3.00
N PRO A 101 -14.54 -19.60 4.18
CA PRO A 101 -15.57 -18.56 4.27
C PRO A 101 -15.08 -17.25 3.62
N PHE A 102 -16.01 -16.51 3.01
CA PHE A 102 -15.72 -15.23 2.34
C PHE A 102 -15.05 -14.20 3.28
N SER A 103 -15.38 -14.24 4.58
CA SER A 103 -14.73 -13.43 5.63
C SER A 103 -13.21 -13.61 5.68
N THR A 104 -12.68 -14.74 5.21
CA THR A 104 -11.24 -15.05 5.21
C THR A 104 -10.50 -14.47 4.02
N TYR A 105 -11.10 -14.46 2.83
CA TYR A 105 -10.40 -14.06 1.60
C TYR A 105 -10.99 -12.84 0.87
N GLY A 106 -12.16 -12.38 1.29
CA GLY A 106 -12.84 -11.25 0.65
C GLY A 106 -11.99 -9.98 0.59
N GLU A 107 -11.18 -9.71 1.63
CA GLU A 107 -10.19 -8.64 1.60
C GLU A 107 -9.21 -8.78 0.43
N ASN A 108 -8.60 -9.98 0.28
CA ASN A 108 -7.64 -10.24 -0.79
C ASN A 108 -8.29 -10.13 -2.18
N LEU A 109 -9.56 -10.53 -2.32
CA LEU A 109 -10.32 -10.36 -3.55
C LEU A 109 -10.46 -8.87 -3.89
N PHE A 110 -10.91 -8.04 -2.96
CA PHE A 110 -11.04 -6.60 -3.19
C PHE A 110 -9.69 -5.93 -3.46
N LEU A 111 -8.64 -6.31 -2.74
CA LEU A 111 -7.29 -5.80 -2.98
C LEU A 111 -6.75 -6.23 -4.36
N THR A 112 -7.05 -7.45 -4.81
CA THR A 112 -6.70 -7.91 -6.17
C THR A 112 -7.33 -7.01 -7.23
N ILE A 113 -8.63 -6.71 -7.11
CA ILE A 113 -9.35 -5.85 -8.04
C ILE A 113 -8.76 -4.44 -8.03
N GLN A 114 -8.61 -3.84 -6.86
CA GLN A 114 -8.08 -2.48 -6.71
C GLN A 114 -6.64 -2.36 -7.24
N ASN A 115 -5.77 -3.32 -6.92
CA ASN A 115 -4.39 -3.33 -7.42
C ASN A 115 -4.31 -3.57 -8.92
N THR A 116 -5.19 -4.39 -9.49
CA THR A 116 -5.27 -4.56 -10.95
C THR A 116 -5.61 -3.23 -11.61
N ILE A 117 -6.60 -2.50 -11.10
CA ILE A 117 -6.96 -1.18 -11.61
C ILE A 117 -5.78 -0.20 -11.47
N ILE A 118 -5.10 -0.17 -10.31
CA ILE A 118 -3.92 0.68 -10.10
C ILE A 118 -2.80 0.32 -11.08
N THR A 119 -2.55 -0.97 -11.32
CA THR A 119 -1.54 -1.45 -12.28
C THR A 119 -1.84 -0.94 -13.70
N LEU A 120 -3.10 -1.01 -14.12
CA LEU A 120 -3.53 -0.47 -15.42
C LEU A 120 -3.40 1.06 -15.47
N LEU A 121 -3.70 1.76 -14.38
CA LEU A 121 -3.52 3.21 -14.29
C LEU A 121 -2.04 3.64 -14.30
N ILE A 122 -1.13 2.85 -13.71
CA ILE A 122 0.32 3.10 -13.80
C ILE A 122 0.80 3.02 -15.26
N ILE A 123 0.26 2.08 -16.04
CA ILE A 123 0.56 1.94 -17.47
C ILE A 123 -0.08 3.08 -18.26
N TYR A 124 -1.31 3.48 -17.91
CA TYR A 124 -2.05 4.54 -18.60
C TYR A 124 -1.47 5.93 -18.36
N PHE A 125 -0.95 6.22 -17.15
CA PHE A 125 -0.31 7.47 -16.77
C PHE A 125 1.21 7.30 -16.58
N PRO A 126 2.00 7.03 -17.65
CA PRO A 126 3.42 6.77 -17.53
C PRO A 126 4.17 7.99 -17.01
N THR A 127 5.21 7.75 -16.21
CA THR A 127 6.13 8.80 -15.80
C THR A 127 6.86 9.40 -17.04
N PRO A 128 7.29 10.68 -16.97
CA PRO A 128 7.97 11.33 -18.10
C PRO A 128 9.15 10.56 -18.66
N SER A 129 9.84 9.80 -17.84
CA SER A 129 10.97 8.93 -18.22
C SER A 129 10.59 7.77 -19.15
N LEU A 130 9.35 7.28 -19.06
CA LEU A 130 8.86 6.13 -19.85
C LEU A 130 8.00 6.56 -21.06
N ARG A 131 7.63 7.84 -21.10
CA ARG A 131 6.68 8.38 -22.08
C ARG A 131 7.19 8.36 -23.54
N ASN A 132 8.48 8.35 -23.75
CA ASN A 132 9.08 8.48 -25.08
C ASN A 132 9.33 7.15 -25.81
N ALA A 133 9.07 5.99 -25.19
CA ALA A 133 9.54 4.72 -25.74
C ALA A 133 8.44 3.80 -26.30
N GLN A 134 7.16 3.91 -25.88
CA GLN A 134 6.19 2.87 -26.25
C GLN A 134 4.75 3.38 -26.37
N ALA A 135 4.00 2.79 -27.31
CA ALA A 135 2.57 3.03 -27.48
C ALA A 135 1.77 2.51 -26.24
N ILE A 136 1.07 3.39 -25.56
CA ILE A 136 0.31 3.08 -24.33
C ILE A 136 -0.81 2.05 -24.60
N GLY A 137 -1.49 2.17 -25.75
CA GLY A 137 -2.63 1.32 -26.10
C GLY A 137 -2.30 -0.19 -26.11
N PRO A 138 -1.29 -0.65 -26.86
CA PRO A 138 -0.88 -2.05 -26.88
C PRO A 138 -0.45 -2.57 -25.51
N GLN A 139 0.27 -1.77 -24.72
CA GLN A 139 0.68 -2.18 -23.37
C GLN A 139 -0.52 -2.38 -22.43
N LEU A 140 -1.49 -1.48 -22.48
CA LEU A 140 -2.72 -1.58 -21.69
C LEU A 140 -3.53 -2.83 -22.10
N ALA A 141 -3.65 -3.09 -23.40
CA ALA A 141 -4.32 -4.28 -23.92
C ALA A 141 -3.63 -5.57 -23.47
N ILE A 142 -2.29 -5.64 -23.55
CA ILE A 142 -1.50 -6.79 -23.09
C ILE A 142 -1.67 -6.98 -21.57
N ALA A 143 -1.57 -5.92 -20.78
CA ALA A 143 -1.72 -5.99 -19.33
C ALA A 143 -3.13 -6.43 -18.92
N SER A 144 -4.17 -5.92 -19.58
CA SER A 144 -5.56 -6.35 -19.35
C SER A 144 -5.76 -7.81 -19.73
N ALA A 145 -5.27 -8.24 -20.89
CA ALA A 145 -5.35 -9.63 -21.33
C ALA A 145 -4.56 -10.56 -20.38
N ALA A 146 -3.37 -10.16 -19.95
CA ALA A 146 -2.58 -10.91 -18.96
C ALA A 146 -3.28 -11.04 -17.61
N SER A 147 -3.97 -9.98 -17.15
CA SER A 147 -4.74 -10.01 -15.90
C SER A 147 -5.90 -11.01 -15.98
N VAL A 148 -6.64 -11.00 -17.08
CA VAL A 148 -7.73 -11.96 -17.32
C VAL A 148 -7.18 -13.38 -17.45
N ALA A 149 -6.12 -13.57 -18.24
CA ALA A 149 -5.50 -14.88 -18.42
C ALA A 149 -4.98 -15.45 -17.09
N SER A 150 -4.37 -14.60 -16.25
CA SER A 150 -3.91 -15.01 -14.90
C SER A 150 -5.07 -15.41 -14.00
N ALA A 151 -6.19 -14.69 -14.02
CA ALA A 151 -7.38 -15.04 -13.25
C ALA A 151 -7.96 -16.41 -13.70
N VAL A 152 -8.08 -16.62 -15.02
CA VAL A 152 -8.55 -17.89 -15.58
C VAL A 152 -7.59 -19.03 -15.23
N ALA A 153 -6.27 -18.82 -15.37
CA ALA A 153 -5.26 -19.83 -15.03
C ALA A 153 -5.34 -20.24 -13.55
N LEU A 154 -5.43 -19.26 -12.63
CA LEU A 154 -5.58 -19.52 -11.19
C LEU A 154 -6.87 -20.29 -10.86
N TYR A 155 -7.96 -19.97 -11.57
CA TYR A 155 -9.22 -20.71 -11.40
C TYR A 155 -9.13 -22.17 -11.89
N MET A 156 -8.38 -22.41 -12.97
CA MET A 156 -8.23 -23.75 -13.59
C MET A 156 -7.19 -24.63 -12.88
N PHE A 157 -6.27 -24.07 -12.12
CA PHE A 157 -5.23 -24.85 -11.46
C PHE A 157 -5.77 -25.83 -10.44
N PRO A 158 -5.22 -27.06 -10.36
CA PRO A 158 -5.53 -28.02 -9.30
C PRO A 158 -5.11 -27.47 -7.92
N LYS A 159 -5.78 -27.99 -6.87
CA LYS A 159 -5.55 -27.54 -5.47
C LYS A 159 -4.08 -27.65 -5.04
N ASP A 160 -3.37 -28.68 -5.49
CA ASP A 160 -1.96 -28.92 -5.15
C ASP A 160 -1.05 -27.81 -5.67
N ILE A 161 -1.27 -27.38 -6.91
CA ILE A 161 -0.53 -26.24 -7.51
C ILE A 161 -0.85 -24.95 -6.77
N LEU A 162 -2.11 -24.71 -6.43
CA LEU A 162 -2.50 -23.54 -5.66
C LEU A 162 -1.87 -23.54 -4.27
N SER A 163 -1.79 -24.70 -3.61
CA SER A 163 -1.10 -24.85 -2.32
C SER A 163 0.38 -24.50 -2.43
N LEU A 164 1.04 -24.99 -3.48
CA LEU A 164 2.45 -24.67 -3.74
C LEU A 164 2.65 -23.18 -4.01
N LEU A 165 1.79 -22.58 -4.82
CA LEU A 165 1.82 -21.13 -5.08
C LEU A 165 1.57 -20.32 -3.80
N GLN A 166 0.62 -20.75 -2.96
CA GLN A 166 0.35 -20.11 -1.68
C GLN A 166 1.56 -20.21 -0.75
N MET A 167 2.22 -21.37 -0.66
CA MET A 167 3.47 -21.48 0.10
C MET A 167 4.58 -20.59 -0.45
N ALA A 168 4.66 -20.38 -1.75
CA ALA A 168 5.63 -19.49 -2.37
C ALA A 168 5.39 -17.99 -2.03
N THR A 169 4.20 -17.60 -1.60
CA THR A 169 3.95 -16.24 -1.12
C THR A 169 4.64 -15.93 0.22
N LEU A 170 4.97 -16.95 1.03
CA LEU A 170 5.61 -16.78 2.34
C LEU A 170 7.03 -16.20 2.22
N PRO A 171 7.96 -16.79 1.43
CA PRO A 171 9.27 -16.17 1.22
C PRO A 171 9.18 -14.79 0.55
N LEU A 172 8.20 -14.57 -0.32
CA LEU A 172 7.99 -13.25 -0.94
C LEU A 172 7.68 -12.18 0.12
N SER A 173 6.87 -12.51 1.11
CA SER A 173 6.59 -11.63 2.26
C SER A 173 7.85 -11.32 3.07
N LEU A 174 8.71 -12.32 3.30
CA LEU A 174 10.02 -12.13 3.94
C LEU A 174 10.90 -11.17 3.14
N PHE A 175 11.09 -11.45 1.85
CA PHE A 175 11.94 -10.63 0.97
C PHE A 175 11.45 -9.18 0.83
N SER A 176 10.17 -8.92 1.00
CA SER A 176 9.63 -7.56 0.99
C SER A 176 9.95 -6.77 2.26
N LYS A 177 9.99 -7.41 3.44
CA LYS A 177 10.17 -6.76 4.74
C LYS A 177 11.60 -6.79 5.26
N LEU A 178 12.39 -7.81 4.95
CA LEU A 178 13.77 -7.91 5.40
C LEU A 178 14.66 -6.71 5.00
N PRO A 179 14.59 -6.18 3.76
CA PRO A 179 15.35 -4.98 3.41
C PRO A 179 15.00 -3.78 4.29
N GLN A 180 13.72 -3.59 4.60
CA GLN A 180 13.25 -2.51 5.47
C GLN A 180 13.81 -2.68 6.89
N ILE A 181 13.72 -3.88 7.45
CA ILE A 181 14.26 -4.20 8.79
C ILE A 181 15.76 -3.95 8.85
N THR A 182 16.51 -4.41 7.84
CA THR A 182 17.96 -4.23 7.78
C THR A 182 18.37 -2.77 7.58
N GLN A 183 17.62 -2.03 6.78
CA GLN A 183 17.83 -0.60 6.56
C GLN A 183 17.60 0.20 7.85
N ASN A 184 16.50 -0.05 8.55
CA ASN A 184 16.20 0.59 9.82
C ASN A 184 17.29 0.29 10.87
N ALA A 185 17.76 -0.97 10.94
CA ALA A 185 18.81 -1.36 11.87
C ALA A 185 20.16 -0.67 11.56
N ARG A 186 20.51 -0.49 10.28
CA ARG A 186 21.73 0.22 9.87
C ARG A 186 21.64 1.72 10.08
N ALA A 187 20.48 2.31 9.78
CA ALA A 187 20.23 3.74 9.94
C ALA A 187 20.04 4.16 11.41
N GLN A 188 19.79 3.21 12.34
CA GLN A 188 19.37 3.48 13.72
C GLN A 188 18.17 4.44 13.80
N SER A 189 17.32 4.39 12.77
CA SER A 189 16.17 5.26 12.57
C SER A 189 15.12 4.49 11.74
N THR A 190 13.86 4.71 12.04
CA THR A 190 12.73 4.17 11.27
C THR A 190 12.25 5.13 10.19
N GLY A 191 12.83 6.30 10.11
CA GLY A 191 12.51 7.32 9.12
C GLY A 191 11.07 7.81 9.23
N GLN A 192 10.33 7.76 8.12
CA GLN A 192 8.92 8.18 8.09
C GLN A 192 7.93 7.03 8.33
N LEU A 193 8.36 5.94 8.99
CA LEU A 193 7.47 4.83 9.30
C LEU A 193 6.42 5.28 10.33
N SER A 194 5.16 5.28 9.91
CA SER A 194 4.07 5.69 10.79
C SER A 194 3.83 4.65 11.89
N ALA A 195 3.89 5.09 13.15
CA ALA A 195 3.56 4.26 14.31
C ALA A 195 2.15 3.66 14.19
N PHE A 196 1.20 4.47 13.70
CA PHE A 196 -0.16 4.01 13.45
C PHE A 196 -0.21 2.86 12.44
N ALA A 197 0.57 2.94 11.35
CA ALA A 197 0.62 1.88 10.35
C ALA A 197 1.18 0.57 10.90
N VAL A 198 2.26 0.63 11.69
CA VAL A 198 2.87 -0.56 12.31
C VAL A 198 1.91 -1.21 13.32
N ILE A 199 1.32 -0.42 14.20
CA ILE A 199 0.35 -0.91 15.18
C ILE A 199 -0.86 -1.53 14.49
N SER A 200 -1.41 -0.86 13.46
CA SER A 200 -2.54 -1.38 12.68
C SER A 200 -2.21 -2.70 11.99
N GLN A 201 -0.98 -2.86 11.47
CA GLN A 201 -0.52 -4.12 10.87
C GLN A 201 -0.40 -5.24 11.91
N ILE A 202 0.11 -4.95 13.11
CA ILE A 202 0.19 -5.94 14.20
C ILE A 202 -1.20 -6.39 14.62
N VAL A 203 -2.10 -5.43 14.87
CA VAL A 203 -3.50 -5.71 15.24
C VAL A 203 -4.21 -6.49 14.13
N GLY A 204 -4.02 -6.11 12.87
CA GLY A 204 -4.56 -6.83 11.72
C GLY A 204 -4.07 -8.28 11.62
N CYS A 205 -2.77 -8.52 11.83
CA CYS A 205 -2.23 -9.88 11.84
C CYS A 205 -2.79 -10.72 13.00
N LEU A 206 -2.93 -10.15 14.20
CA LEU A 206 -3.54 -10.83 15.34
C LEU A 206 -5.00 -11.18 15.06
N ALA A 207 -5.77 -10.25 14.53
CA ALA A 207 -7.15 -10.48 14.14
C ALA A 207 -7.26 -11.60 13.08
N ARG A 208 -6.37 -11.60 12.09
CA ARG A 208 -6.30 -12.66 11.06
C ARG A 208 -5.90 -14.02 11.62
N LEU A 209 -4.95 -14.08 12.52
CA LEU A 209 -4.59 -15.35 13.19
C LEU A 209 -5.78 -15.89 13.97
N PHE A 210 -6.49 -15.05 14.72
CA PHE A 210 -7.67 -15.45 15.46
C PHE A 210 -8.78 -15.95 14.52
N THR A 211 -9.13 -15.19 13.48
CA THR A 211 -10.19 -15.59 12.53
C THR A 211 -9.83 -16.86 11.76
N THR A 212 -8.56 -16.99 11.32
CA THR A 212 -8.10 -18.18 10.60
C THR A 212 -8.10 -19.41 11.48
N ALA A 213 -7.68 -19.30 12.74
CA ALA A 213 -7.71 -20.41 13.69
C ALA A 213 -9.13 -20.84 14.04
N THR A 214 -10.09 -19.91 14.07
CA THR A 214 -11.49 -20.20 14.43
C THR A 214 -12.32 -20.73 13.26
N GLU A 215 -12.08 -20.25 12.05
CA GLU A 215 -12.95 -20.48 10.90
C GLU A 215 -12.38 -21.44 9.86
N VAL A 216 -11.04 -21.50 9.73
CA VAL A 216 -10.38 -22.18 8.61
C VAL A 216 -9.55 -23.38 9.08
N GLY A 217 -8.71 -23.19 10.11
CA GLY A 217 -7.80 -24.22 10.60
C GLY A 217 -6.70 -24.61 9.60
N ASP A 218 -6.50 -23.85 8.51
CA ASP A 218 -5.48 -24.15 7.50
C ASP A 218 -4.10 -23.71 7.96
N LEU A 219 -3.13 -24.62 7.92
CA LEU A 219 -1.77 -24.41 8.40
C LEU A 219 -0.99 -23.42 7.53
N ILE A 220 -1.19 -23.44 6.20
CA ILE A 220 -0.44 -22.58 5.26
C ILE A 220 -0.85 -21.14 5.45
N VAL A 221 -2.15 -20.88 5.53
CA VAL A 221 -2.70 -19.53 5.74
C VAL A 221 -2.31 -19.01 7.13
N THR A 222 -2.41 -19.86 8.17
CA THR A 222 -2.01 -19.53 9.54
C THR A 222 -0.53 -19.19 9.63
N ALA A 223 0.34 -19.99 8.99
CA ALA A 223 1.78 -19.73 8.93
C ALA A 223 2.10 -18.40 8.25
N GLY A 224 1.36 -18.02 7.20
CA GLY A 224 1.48 -16.74 6.53
C GLY A 224 1.22 -15.55 7.46
N PHE A 225 0.12 -15.59 8.19
CA PHE A 225 -0.21 -14.52 9.15
C PHE A 225 0.71 -14.52 10.37
N ALA A 226 1.15 -15.69 10.86
CA ALA A 226 2.12 -15.79 11.94
C ALA A 226 3.47 -15.17 11.54
N LEU A 227 3.95 -15.48 10.34
CA LEU A 227 5.18 -14.89 9.78
C LEU A 227 5.04 -13.37 9.63
N ALA A 228 3.92 -12.89 9.08
CA ALA A 228 3.65 -11.46 8.96
C ALA A 228 3.62 -10.77 10.33
N LEU A 229 3.02 -11.41 11.34
CA LEU A 229 3.01 -10.89 12.71
C LEU A 229 4.43 -10.75 13.28
N VAL A 230 5.25 -11.78 13.16
CA VAL A 230 6.65 -11.74 13.65
C VAL A 230 7.43 -10.60 13.01
N LEU A 231 7.33 -10.45 11.68
CA LEU A 231 8.01 -9.35 10.96
C LEU A 231 7.51 -7.96 11.38
N ASN A 232 6.21 -7.81 11.59
CA ASN A 232 5.63 -6.55 12.06
C ASN A 232 6.00 -6.25 13.53
N LEU A 233 6.12 -7.27 14.39
CA LEU A 233 6.62 -7.11 15.75
C LEU A 233 8.09 -6.66 15.77
N VAL A 234 8.94 -7.20 14.89
CA VAL A 234 10.32 -6.74 14.72
C VAL A 234 10.36 -5.28 14.30
N LEU A 235 9.55 -4.86 13.32
CA LEU A 235 9.45 -3.45 12.92
C LEU A 235 8.93 -2.57 14.05
N GLY A 236 7.96 -3.03 14.82
CA GLY A 236 7.44 -2.33 16.00
C GLY A 236 8.49 -2.17 17.09
N ALA A 237 9.28 -3.21 17.35
CA ALA A 237 10.41 -3.16 18.30
C ALA A 237 11.49 -2.17 17.83
N GLN A 238 11.86 -2.19 16.54
CA GLN A 238 12.79 -1.20 15.98
C GLN A 238 12.26 0.22 16.13
N MET A 239 10.97 0.44 15.84
CA MET A 239 10.34 1.75 16.00
C MET A 239 10.38 2.22 17.45
N TRP A 240 10.13 1.33 18.42
CA TRP A 240 10.24 1.64 19.84
C TRP A 240 11.68 1.99 20.23
N MET A 241 12.67 1.19 19.77
CA MET A 241 14.10 1.40 20.09
C MET A 241 14.63 2.71 19.52
N TYR A 242 14.21 3.09 18.31
CA TYR A 242 14.72 4.28 17.59
C TYR A 242 13.82 5.52 17.72
N TRP A 243 12.74 5.46 18.51
CA TRP A 243 11.76 6.54 18.65
C TRP A 243 12.39 7.91 18.98
N GLY A 244 13.37 7.95 19.87
CA GLY A 244 14.05 9.20 20.24
C GLY A 244 15.05 9.71 19.21
N SER A 245 15.57 8.85 18.34
CA SER A 245 16.50 9.19 17.27
C SER A 245 15.79 9.89 16.12
N ASP A 246 14.62 9.41 15.75
CA ASP A 246 13.79 9.98 14.67
C ASP A 246 13.37 11.42 14.99
N GLN A 247 13.00 11.70 16.24
CA GLN A 247 12.62 13.05 16.66
C GLN A 247 13.78 14.06 16.58
N ARG A 248 15.01 13.61 16.83
CA ARG A 248 16.21 14.47 16.74
C ARG A 248 16.55 14.79 15.28
N GLU A 249 16.40 13.84 14.39
CA GLU A 249 16.69 14.01 12.97
C GLU A 249 15.68 14.96 12.29
N ASP A 250 14.40 14.85 12.64
CA ASP A 250 13.34 15.72 12.12
C ASP A 250 13.49 17.16 12.65
N SER A 251 13.84 17.33 13.92
CA SER A 251 14.16 18.63 14.52
C SER A 251 15.38 19.27 13.87
N GLY A 252 16.42 18.46 13.56
CA GLY A 252 17.63 18.91 12.87
C GLY A 252 17.35 19.35 11.44
N LYS A 253 16.54 18.61 10.68
CA LYS A 253 16.14 18.96 9.29
C LYS A 253 15.28 20.22 9.25
N THR A 254 14.37 20.40 10.21
CA THR A 254 13.55 21.61 10.34
C THR A 254 14.42 22.83 10.65
N GLN A 255 15.42 22.68 11.51
CA GLN A 255 16.33 23.77 11.90
C GLN A 255 17.27 24.15 10.74
N ILE A 256 17.81 23.17 10.00
CA ILE A 256 18.65 23.41 8.81
C ILE A 256 17.80 24.04 7.68
N GLY A 257 16.57 23.58 7.47
CA GLY A 257 15.64 24.16 6.51
C GLY A 257 15.33 25.62 6.82
N SER A 258 15.09 25.95 8.08
CA SER A 258 14.81 27.34 8.51
C SER A 258 16.04 28.25 8.43
N LEU A 259 17.25 27.72 8.65
CA LEU A 259 18.51 28.47 8.48
C LEU A 259 18.77 28.73 6.99
N SER A 260 18.58 27.75 6.12
CA SER A 260 18.72 27.93 4.68
C SER A 260 17.70 28.90 4.09
N GLU A 261 16.50 28.95 4.63
CA GLU A 261 15.47 29.90 4.20
C GLU A 261 15.77 31.32 4.69
N LYS A 262 16.26 31.49 5.91
CA LYS A 262 16.75 32.79 6.42
C LYS A 262 17.92 33.31 5.61
N GLU A 263 18.89 32.45 5.29
CA GLU A 263 20.04 32.78 4.46
C GLU A 263 19.61 33.23 3.04
N LYS A 264 18.63 32.53 2.43
CA LYS A 264 18.06 32.95 1.14
C LYS A 264 17.34 34.28 1.20
N VAL A 265 16.62 34.54 2.30
CA VAL A 265 15.95 35.86 2.50
C VAL A 265 16.97 36.96 2.70
N GLU A 266 18.04 36.72 3.47
CA GLU A 266 19.13 37.68 3.70
C GLU A 266 19.88 38.00 2.39
N TRP A 267 20.23 36.99 1.58
CA TRP A 267 20.78 37.16 0.23
C TRP A 267 19.85 37.93 -0.73
N ALA A 268 18.53 37.73 -0.62
CA ALA A 268 17.54 38.44 -1.43
C ALA A 268 17.44 39.91 -1.00
N SER A 269 17.47 40.18 0.29
CA SER A 269 17.43 41.56 0.85
C SER A 269 18.71 42.33 0.54
N GLU A 270 19.88 41.68 0.59
CA GLU A 270 21.18 42.29 0.26
C GLU A 270 21.30 42.62 -1.24
N ARG A 271 20.69 41.81 -2.13
CA ARG A 271 20.58 42.17 -3.57
C ARG A 271 19.63 43.34 -3.80
N GLN A 272 18.55 43.43 -3.07
CA GLN A 272 17.57 44.54 -3.20
C GLN A 272 18.14 45.85 -2.70
N GLY A 273 19.00 45.85 -1.67
CA GLY A 273 19.70 47.02 -1.18
C GLY A 273 20.83 47.52 -2.09
N ARG A 274 21.24 46.77 -3.13
CA ARG A 274 22.34 47.12 -4.03
C ARG A 274 21.91 47.69 -5.39
N VAL A 275 20.63 47.83 -5.64
CA VAL A 275 20.07 48.28 -6.94
C VAL A 275 19.80 49.79 -7.02
N ASP A 276 20.11 50.58 -5.98
CA ASP A 276 19.97 52.02 -6.01
C ASP A 276 21.26 52.77 -6.36
N VAL A 277 22.09 52.24 -7.27
CA VAL A 277 23.15 53.05 -7.92
C VAL A 277 22.62 53.54 -9.24
N VAL A 278 22.29 54.79 -9.24
CA VAL A 278 21.90 55.62 -10.39
C VAL A 278 22.96 55.48 -11.47
N VAL A 279 22.67 54.78 -12.58
CA VAL A 279 23.46 54.82 -13.80
C VAL A 279 22.94 55.93 -14.71
N THR A 280 23.63 57.05 -14.71
CA THR A 280 23.44 58.10 -15.71
C THR A 280 23.80 57.57 -17.11
N PRO A 281 23.01 57.90 -18.15
CA PRO A 281 23.29 57.42 -19.52
C PRO A 281 24.43 58.21 -20.13
N LYS A 282 25.50 57.53 -20.55
CA LYS A 282 26.55 58.09 -21.41
C LYS A 282 26.24 57.79 -22.89
N SER A 283 26.41 58.84 -23.67
CA SER A 283 26.13 59.02 -25.08
C SER A 283 26.72 57.95 -26.05
N PRO A 284 26.23 57.87 -27.30
CA PRO A 284 26.50 56.80 -28.24
C PRO A 284 27.85 56.96 -28.95
N VAL A 285 28.54 55.84 -29.16
CA VAL A 285 29.76 55.72 -29.98
C VAL A 285 29.47 54.89 -31.21
N PRO A 286 30.10 55.22 -32.35
CA PRO A 286 29.61 54.85 -33.68
C PRO A 286 29.97 53.44 -34.12
N ARG A 287 29.18 52.98 -35.06
CA ARG A 287 29.19 51.74 -35.81
C ARG A 287 30.46 51.60 -36.65
N HIS A 288 31.26 50.56 -36.47
CA HIS A 288 32.20 50.08 -37.48
C HIS A 288 31.78 48.71 -38.00
N THR A 289 31.54 48.74 -39.30
CA THR A 289 31.36 47.58 -40.18
C THR A 289 32.74 46.96 -40.45
N ALA A 290 32.86 45.64 -40.39
CA ALA A 290 33.71 44.84 -41.27
C ALA A 290 33.45 43.32 -41.11
N SER A 291 33.39 42.73 -42.22
CA SER A 291 33.09 41.40 -42.70
C SER A 291 34.27 40.38 -42.52
N PRO A 292 34.19 39.19 -43.11
CA PRO A 292 34.25 37.91 -42.42
C PRO A 292 35.55 37.15 -42.71
N SER A 293 35.94 36.25 -41.88
CA SER A 293 36.79 35.16 -42.36
C SER A 293 36.62 33.93 -41.46
N GLY A 294 36.30 32.86 -42.15
CA GLY A 294 36.16 31.54 -41.54
C GLY A 294 37.52 30.92 -41.20
N ARG A 295 37.52 30.08 -40.22
CA ARG A 295 38.48 28.97 -40.11
C ARG A 295 37.80 27.74 -39.51
N LYS A 296 37.73 26.69 -40.35
CA LYS A 296 37.49 25.30 -39.98
C LYS A 296 38.64 24.78 -39.12
N TRP A 297 38.34 24.11 -38.03
CA TRP A 297 39.29 23.20 -37.38
C TRP A 297 38.77 21.79 -37.48
N ALA A 298 39.57 21.00 -38.20
CA ALA A 298 39.38 19.58 -38.37
C ALA A 298 39.77 18.83 -37.09
N ARG A 299 39.01 17.81 -36.78
CA ARG A 299 39.23 16.81 -35.74
C ARG A 299 40.34 15.87 -36.21
N LYS A 300 41.31 15.57 -35.38
CA LYS A 300 42.21 14.46 -35.57
C LYS A 300 41.94 13.41 -34.50
N ILE A 301 41.71 12.21 -34.97
CA ILE A 301 41.57 10.96 -34.27
C ILE A 301 43.01 10.46 -34.00
N ASP A 302 43.24 10.03 -32.78
CA ASP A 302 44.06 8.83 -32.48
C ASP A 302 43.50 8.21 -31.18
#